data_0531a3b9f8c4f0e22ba6c9fe30499e35
#
_entry.id   0531a3b9f8c4f0e22ba6c9fe30499e35
#
_cell.length_a   1.000
_cell.length_b   1.000
_cell.length_c   1.000
_cell.angle_alpha   90.00
_cell.angle_beta   90.00
_cell.angle_gamma   90.00
#
_symmetry.space_group_name_H-M   'P 1'
#
loop_
_entity.id
_entity.type
_entity.pdbx_description
1 polymer ?
#
loop_
_entity_poly.entity_id
_entity_poly.type
_entity_poly.pdbx_seq_one_letter_code
_entity_poly.pdbx_strand_id
1 'polypeptide(L)'
;MAVGKEIRGKIKSVENTKKITKAMEMVAASKMRKAQERMRAARPYSEKVRNIASHLGQANPEYVHPFMKIHDAKATGYIVVTTDKGLCGGMNTNILRALTHRFKDLQSAGATPQTVAIGNKGLGFLNRVGAPVLAQVTQLGDKPHLEKLIGAVKVMMDAYTEGKLDAVYLCYTKFINTMKQEPVIEQLLPLSDHKMQAETRAAGSYAWDYLYEPDAPSVIDDLLELYIESLVYQAVAENMASEQSARMVAMKAATDNAGNVIGELKLIYNKTRQAAITKELSEIVAGAAAV
;
A
#
# COMPACT_ATOMS: atom_id res chain seq x y z
N MET A 1 9.87 -5.42 48.03
CA MET A 1 8.52 -5.86 47.49
C MET A 1 7.95 -4.97 46.38
N ALA A 2 8.12 -3.65 46.35
CA ALA A 2 7.56 -2.77 45.30
C ALA A 2 8.06 -3.13 43.87
N VAL A 3 9.35 -3.35 43.65
CA VAL A 3 9.98 -3.67 42.36
C VAL A 3 9.45 -4.99 41.79
N GLY A 4 9.25 -6.01 42.61
CA GLY A 4 8.69 -7.30 42.13
C GLY A 4 7.24 -7.20 41.65
N LYS A 5 6.43 -6.33 42.26
CA LYS A 5 5.03 -6.07 41.84
C LYS A 5 5.01 -5.34 40.51
N GLU A 6 5.92 -4.39 40.29
CA GLU A 6 6.02 -3.67 39.00
C GLU A 6 6.41 -4.60 37.85
N ILE A 7 7.46 -5.45 38.04
CA ILE A 7 7.89 -6.40 37.02
C ILE A 7 6.76 -7.38 36.66
N ARG A 8 6.01 -7.87 37.66
CA ARG A 8 4.86 -8.74 37.45
C ARG A 8 3.76 -8.04 36.64
N GLY A 9 3.53 -6.75 36.87
CA GLY A 9 2.63 -5.92 36.08
C GLY A 9 3.06 -5.82 34.62
N LYS A 10 4.37 -5.57 34.38
CA LYS A 10 4.96 -5.55 33.02
C LYS A 10 4.80 -6.88 32.31
N ILE A 11 5.09 -8.01 32.98
CA ILE A 11 4.89 -9.36 32.40
C ILE A 11 3.45 -9.53 31.94
N LYS A 12 2.47 -9.23 32.80
CA LYS A 12 1.05 -9.34 32.46
C LYS A 12 0.66 -8.46 31.26
N SER A 13 1.17 -7.24 31.18
CA SER A 13 0.95 -6.32 30.05
C SER A 13 1.49 -6.90 28.75
N VAL A 14 2.74 -7.40 28.74
CA VAL A 14 3.34 -8.00 27.54
C VAL A 14 2.65 -9.32 27.15
N GLU A 15 2.20 -10.12 28.11
CA GLU A 15 1.37 -11.32 27.83
C GLU A 15 0.06 -10.97 27.14
N ASN A 16 -0.61 -9.88 27.53
CA ASN A 16 -1.80 -9.39 26.84
C ASN A 16 -1.47 -8.91 25.43
N THR A 17 -0.39 -8.15 25.27
CA THR A 17 0.08 -7.71 23.94
C THR A 17 0.38 -8.91 23.04
N LYS A 18 1.02 -9.95 23.54
CA LYS A 18 1.28 -11.20 22.82
C LYS A 18 0.00 -11.87 22.33
N LYS A 19 -1.05 -11.91 23.16
CA LYS A 19 -2.36 -12.45 22.76
C LYS A 19 -3.00 -11.64 21.65
N ILE A 20 -2.94 -10.30 21.76
CA ILE A 20 -3.50 -9.37 20.76
C ILE A 20 -2.76 -9.53 19.43
N THR A 21 -1.43 -9.51 19.43
CA THR A 21 -0.64 -9.65 18.19
C THR A 21 -0.87 -11.01 17.53
N LYS A 22 -1.00 -12.09 18.31
CA LYS A 22 -1.33 -13.41 17.77
C LYS A 22 -2.73 -13.46 17.13
N ALA A 23 -3.71 -12.83 17.75
CA ALA A 23 -5.05 -12.72 17.17
C ALA A 23 -5.04 -11.90 15.87
N MET A 24 -4.29 -10.77 15.85
CA MET A 24 -4.13 -9.95 14.65
C MET A 24 -3.41 -10.68 13.51
N GLU A 25 -2.41 -11.51 13.81
CA GLU A 25 -1.75 -12.37 12.84
C GLU A 25 -2.77 -13.31 12.15
N MET A 26 -3.62 -13.99 12.94
CA MET A 26 -4.63 -14.90 12.40
C MET A 26 -5.68 -14.19 11.55
N VAL A 27 -6.15 -13.02 12.00
CA VAL A 27 -7.10 -12.19 11.23
C VAL A 27 -6.48 -11.72 9.94
N ALA A 28 -5.22 -11.25 9.96
CA ALA A 28 -4.51 -10.82 8.77
C ALA A 28 -4.31 -11.97 7.77
N ALA A 29 -3.98 -13.18 8.24
CA ALA A 29 -3.86 -14.37 7.39
C ALA A 29 -5.18 -14.71 6.68
N SER A 30 -6.31 -14.65 7.38
CA SER A 30 -7.63 -14.87 6.79
C SER A 30 -7.99 -13.80 5.75
N LYS A 31 -7.75 -12.53 6.07
CA LYS A 31 -8.01 -11.40 5.15
C LYS A 31 -7.09 -11.43 3.92
N MET A 32 -5.82 -11.82 4.09
CA MET A 32 -4.87 -12.00 2.99
C MET A 32 -5.37 -12.99 1.96
N ARG A 33 -5.88 -14.15 2.40
CA ARG A 33 -6.43 -15.17 1.48
C ARG A 33 -7.56 -14.60 0.63
N LYS A 34 -8.52 -13.91 1.27
CA LYS A 34 -9.63 -13.25 0.57
C LYS A 34 -9.17 -12.13 -0.37
N ALA A 35 -8.14 -11.36 0.00
CA ALA A 35 -7.58 -10.33 -0.86
C ALA A 35 -6.86 -10.92 -2.08
N GLN A 36 -6.13 -12.03 -1.93
CA GLN A 36 -5.50 -12.75 -3.03
C GLN A 36 -6.53 -13.35 -4.00
N GLU A 37 -7.62 -13.90 -3.49
CA GLU A 37 -8.72 -14.41 -4.33
C GLU A 37 -9.32 -13.29 -5.21
N ARG A 38 -9.56 -12.11 -4.63
CA ARG A 38 -10.06 -10.93 -5.38
C ARG A 38 -9.05 -10.42 -6.41
N MET A 39 -7.79 -10.31 -6.03
CA MET A 39 -6.72 -9.91 -6.95
C MET A 39 -6.64 -10.87 -8.15
N ARG A 40 -6.74 -12.18 -7.91
CA ARG A 40 -6.76 -13.19 -8.99
C ARG A 40 -8.01 -13.10 -9.84
N ALA A 41 -9.17 -12.82 -9.24
CA ALA A 41 -10.42 -12.66 -9.99
C ALA A 41 -10.45 -11.39 -10.86
N ALA A 42 -9.76 -10.32 -10.47
CA ALA A 42 -9.67 -9.09 -11.24
C ALA A 42 -8.69 -9.18 -12.43
N ARG A 43 -7.65 -10.01 -12.35
CA ARG A 43 -6.61 -10.14 -13.40
C ARG A 43 -7.15 -10.42 -14.80
N PRO A 44 -8.02 -11.42 -15.05
CA PRO A 44 -8.49 -11.74 -16.41
C PRO A 44 -9.19 -10.56 -17.08
N TYR A 45 -9.95 -9.78 -16.30
CA TYR A 45 -10.60 -8.57 -16.79
C TYR A 45 -9.60 -7.51 -17.20
N SER A 46 -8.68 -7.16 -16.31
CA SER A 46 -7.63 -6.17 -16.58
C SER A 46 -6.73 -6.56 -17.75
N GLU A 47 -6.40 -7.86 -17.90
CA GLU A 47 -5.64 -8.37 -19.04
C GLU A 47 -6.41 -8.24 -20.35
N LYS A 48 -7.72 -8.51 -20.35
CA LYS A 48 -8.55 -8.37 -21.56
C LYS A 48 -8.72 -6.92 -21.97
N VAL A 49 -9.05 -6.03 -21.04
CA VAL A 49 -9.16 -4.59 -21.31
C VAL A 49 -7.82 -4.03 -21.81
N ARG A 50 -6.70 -4.44 -21.21
CA ARG A 50 -5.36 -4.08 -21.65
C ARG A 50 -5.08 -4.53 -23.09
N ASN A 51 -5.39 -5.79 -23.43
CA ASN A 51 -5.20 -6.32 -24.79
C ASN A 51 -6.04 -5.54 -25.81
N ILE A 52 -7.29 -5.23 -25.50
CA ILE A 52 -8.16 -4.45 -26.38
C ILE A 52 -7.59 -3.03 -26.56
N ALA A 53 -7.23 -2.34 -25.47
CA ALA A 53 -6.65 -1.00 -25.52
C ALA A 53 -5.34 -0.97 -26.36
N SER A 54 -4.50 -2.00 -26.22
CA SER A 54 -3.27 -2.17 -27.00
C SER A 54 -3.53 -2.33 -28.51
N HIS A 55 -4.55 -3.10 -28.90
CA HIS A 55 -4.94 -3.26 -30.30
C HIS A 55 -5.52 -1.97 -30.89
N LEU A 56 -6.34 -1.25 -30.12
CA LEU A 56 -6.96 0.02 -30.56
C LEU A 56 -5.92 1.12 -30.82
N GLY A 57 -4.87 1.21 -30.01
CA GLY A 57 -3.78 2.15 -30.25
C GLY A 57 -3.03 1.91 -31.57
N GLN A 58 -3.13 0.71 -32.14
CA GLN A 58 -2.49 0.34 -33.42
C GLN A 58 -3.42 0.42 -34.62
N ALA A 59 -4.71 0.20 -34.41
CA ALA A 59 -5.71 0.05 -35.50
C ALA A 59 -6.22 1.40 -36.07
N ASN A 60 -6.13 2.49 -35.32
CA ASN A 60 -6.67 3.79 -35.72
C ASN A 60 -5.67 4.95 -35.56
N PRO A 61 -4.66 5.07 -36.46
CA PRO A 61 -3.62 6.09 -36.37
C PRO A 61 -4.15 7.52 -36.59
N GLU A 62 -5.37 7.70 -37.09
CA GLU A 62 -5.96 9.02 -37.32
C GLU A 62 -6.55 9.67 -36.05
N TYR A 63 -6.92 8.86 -35.03
CA TYR A 63 -7.43 9.36 -33.77
C TYR A 63 -6.40 9.23 -32.65
N VAL A 64 -5.91 10.38 -32.18
CA VAL A 64 -5.00 10.46 -31.02
C VAL A 64 -5.79 10.84 -29.77
N HIS A 65 -6.06 9.85 -28.92
CA HIS A 65 -6.77 10.06 -27.67
C HIS A 65 -5.98 11.04 -26.76
N PRO A 66 -6.65 11.91 -25.97
CA PRO A 66 -5.99 12.83 -25.03
C PRO A 66 -4.99 12.17 -24.09
N PHE A 67 -5.22 10.93 -23.66
CA PHE A 67 -4.30 10.16 -22.78
C PHE A 67 -2.97 9.73 -23.44
N MET A 68 -2.87 9.86 -24.75
CA MET A 68 -1.65 9.57 -25.52
C MET A 68 -0.83 10.86 -25.80
N LYS A 69 -1.46 12.03 -25.64
CA LYS A 69 -0.79 13.31 -25.89
C LYS A 69 0.22 13.62 -24.80
N ILE A 70 1.41 14.02 -25.20
CA ILE A 70 2.43 14.50 -24.27
C ILE A 70 2.18 16.00 -24.03
N HIS A 71 2.07 16.36 -22.76
CA HIS A 71 1.91 17.76 -22.34
C HIS A 71 3.23 18.29 -21.78
N ASP A 72 3.50 19.57 -21.96
CA ASP A 72 4.65 20.27 -21.37
C ASP A 72 4.15 21.12 -20.18
N ALA A 73 3.60 20.46 -19.19
CA ALA A 73 3.15 21.09 -17.97
C ALA A 73 4.26 21.04 -16.90
N LYS A 74 4.32 22.06 -16.03
CA LYS A 74 5.26 22.05 -14.89
C LYS A 74 4.66 21.38 -13.65
N ALA A 75 3.79 20.40 -13.85
CA ALA A 75 3.14 19.69 -12.77
C ALA A 75 2.96 18.21 -13.12
N THR A 76 3.28 17.33 -12.17
CA THR A 76 3.19 15.87 -12.33
C THR A 76 2.19 15.31 -11.33
N GLY A 77 1.28 14.46 -11.81
CA GLY A 77 0.25 13.80 -11.01
C GLY A 77 0.74 12.52 -10.34
N TYR A 78 0.32 12.28 -9.10
CA TYR A 78 0.60 11.06 -8.34
C TYR A 78 -0.66 10.51 -7.68
N ILE A 79 -1.08 9.31 -8.07
CA ILE A 79 -2.12 8.56 -7.37
C ILE A 79 -1.41 7.66 -6.35
N VAL A 80 -1.51 7.99 -5.07
CA VAL A 80 -0.77 7.35 -3.99
C VAL A 80 -1.66 6.40 -3.22
N VAL A 81 -1.45 5.09 -3.42
CA VAL A 81 -2.20 4.03 -2.74
C VAL A 81 -1.45 3.57 -1.50
N THR A 82 -2.08 3.73 -0.34
CA THR A 82 -1.57 3.32 0.97
C THR A 82 -2.65 2.63 1.79
N THR A 83 -2.33 2.27 3.02
CA THR A 83 -3.30 1.64 3.92
C THR A 83 -4.05 2.67 4.77
N ASP A 84 -5.28 2.34 5.17
CA ASP A 84 -6.00 3.12 6.18
C ASP A 84 -5.45 2.88 7.59
N LYS A 85 -5.08 1.64 7.90
CA LYS A 85 -4.59 1.22 9.21
C LYS A 85 -3.09 0.89 9.13
N GLY A 86 -2.37 1.11 10.23
CA GLY A 86 -0.96 0.75 10.35
C GLY A 86 -0.72 -0.72 10.71
N LEU A 87 0.41 -0.97 11.36
CA LEU A 87 0.85 -2.28 11.84
C LEU A 87 1.15 -3.29 10.70
N CYS A 88 1.51 -2.79 9.53
CA CYS A 88 1.94 -3.55 8.35
C CYS A 88 3.45 -3.45 8.10
N GLY A 89 4.23 -3.38 9.17
CA GLY A 89 5.69 -3.25 9.09
C GLY A 89 6.12 -1.98 8.35
N GLY A 90 7.13 -2.11 7.49
CA GLY A 90 7.70 -1.01 6.70
C GLY A 90 6.97 -0.69 5.40
N MET A 91 5.87 -1.36 5.06
CA MET A 91 5.21 -1.27 3.76
C MET A 91 4.90 0.19 3.35
N ASN A 92 4.15 0.92 4.20
CA ASN A 92 3.83 2.33 3.90
C ASN A 92 5.07 3.22 3.89
N THR A 93 6.01 2.99 4.81
CA THR A 93 7.24 3.78 4.88
C THR A 93 8.08 3.63 3.62
N ASN A 94 8.13 2.44 3.03
CA ASN A 94 8.92 2.18 1.85
C ASN A 94 8.37 2.91 0.62
N ILE A 95 7.07 2.85 0.36
CA ILE A 95 6.46 3.56 -0.77
C ILE A 95 6.53 5.08 -0.57
N LEU A 96 6.28 5.59 0.64
CA LEU A 96 6.36 7.01 0.94
C LEU A 96 7.80 7.56 0.86
N ARG A 97 8.80 6.74 1.20
CA ARG A 97 10.22 7.07 0.99
C ARG A 97 10.53 7.19 -0.50
N ALA A 98 10.11 6.22 -1.32
CA ALA A 98 10.30 6.27 -2.77
C ALA A 98 9.63 7.51 -3.38
N LEU A 99 8.41 7.84 -2.93
CA LEU A 99 7.70 9.04 -3.34
C LEU A 99 8.44 10.32 -2.95
N THR A 100 9.02 10.38 -1.75
CA THR A 100 9.80 11.53 -1.29
C THR A 100 11.02 11.79 -2.19
N HIS A 101 11.71 10.75 -2.66
CA HIS A 101 12.81 10.90 -3.60
C HIS A 101 12.31 11.50 -4.93
N ARG A 102 11.20 10.98 -5.47
CA ARG A 102 10.59 11.53 -6.68
C ARG A 102 10.18 12.99 -6.53
N PHE A 103 9.61 13.38 -5.40
CA PHE A 103 9.23 14.78 -5.15
C PHE A 103 10.45 15.71 -5.10
N LYS A 104 11.57 15.27 -4.53
CA LYS A 104 12.82 16.03 -4.54
C LYS A 104 13.37 16.22 -5.96
N ASP A 105 13.36 15.14 -6.75
CA ASP A 105 13.80 15.21 -8.15
C ASP A 105 12.94 16.19 -8.95
N LEU A 106 11.61 16.15 -8.77
CA LEU A 106 10.68 17.09 -9.40
C LEU A 106 10.91 18.55 -8.99
N GLN A 107 11.07 18.80 -7.69
CA GLN A 107 11.34 20.14 -7.20
C GLN A 107 12.65 20.69 -7.77
N SER A 108 13.67 19.85 -7.92
CA SER A 108 14.93 20.21 -8.56
C SER A 108 14.76 20.55 -10.04
N ALA A 109 13.78 19.95 -10.73
CA ALA A 109 13.40 20.24 -12.10
C ALA A 109 12.43 21.43 -12.22
N GLY A 110 12.03 22.07 -11.10
CA GLY A 110 11.08 23.18 -11.07
C GLY A 110 9.62 22.78 -11.30
N ALA A 111 9.30 21.51 -11.21
CA ALA A 111 7.93 20.99 -11.34
C ALA A 111 7.28 20.78 -9.97
N THR A 112 5.94 20.82 -9.92
CA THR A 112 5.16 20.66 -8.71
C THR A 112 4.39 19.34 -8.72
N PRO A 113 4.41 18.55 -7.62
CA PRO A 113 3.58 17.37 -7.53
C PRO A 113 2.11 17.74 -7.27
N GLN A 114 1.19 17.09 -7.96
CA GLN A 114 -0.24 17.09 -7.67
C GLN A 114 -0.62 15.69 -7.23
N THR A 115 -1.35 15.55 -6.14
CA THR A 115 -1.55 14.21 -5.56
C THR A 115 -3.01 13.84 -5.38
N VAL A 116 -3.31 12.56 -5.54
CA VAL A 116 -4.55 11.91 -5.11
C VAL A 116 -4.18 10.87 -4.06
N ALA A 117 -4.78 10.95 -2.90
CA ALA A 117 -4.51 10.06 -1.78
C ALA A 117 -5.57 8.97 -1.66
N ILE A 118 -5.16 7.71 -1.77
CA ILE A 118 -5.98 6.53 -1.48
C ILE A 118 -5.43 5.89 -0.20
N GLY A 119 -6.18 6.00 0.91
CA GLY A 119 -5.80 5.52 2.22
C GLY A 119 -5.26 6.59 3.16
N ASN A 120 -5.59 6.43 4.44
CA ASN A 120 -5.35 7.43 5.49
C ASN A 120 -3.85 7.69 5.76
N LYS A 121 -2.99 6.67 5.60
CA LYS A 121 -1.55 6.80 5.89
C LYS A 121 -0.84 7.68 4.87
N GLY A 122 -1.20 7.58 3.59
CA GLY A 122 -0.71 8.45 2.54
C GLY A 122 -1.22 9.88 2.70
N LEU A 123 -2.52 10.04 2.94
CA LEU A 123 -3.12 11.36 3.16
C LEU A 123 -2.43 12.12 4.29
N GLY A 124 -2.25 11.48 5.46
CA GLY A 124 -1.57 12.11 6.60
C GLY A 124 -0.11 12.45 6.32
N PHE A 125 0.57 11.68 5.46
CA PHE A 125 1.93 11.98 5.02
C PHE A 125 1.97 13.16 4.06
N LEU A 126 1.13 13.15 3.01
CA LEU A 126 1.07 14.21 1.99
C LEU A 126 0.75 15.57 2.62
N ASN A 127 -0.21 15.61 3.53
CA ASN A 127 -0.54 16.83 4.28
C ASN A 127 0.64 17.33 5.12
N ARG A 128 1.43 16.43 5.71
CA ARG A 128 2.61 16.81 6.52
C ARG A 128 3.74 17.37 5.67
N VAL A 129 3.93 16.84 4.48
CA VAL A 129 4.96 17.30 3.53
C VAL A 129 4.50 18.56 2.79
N GLY A 130 3.21 18.93 2.87
CA GLY A 130 2.65 20.08 2.18
C GLY A 130 2.43 19.84 0.68
N ALA A 131 2.31 18.58 0.24
CA ALA A 131 1.99 18.27 -1.16
C ALA A 131 0.50 18.56 -1.43
N PRO A 132 0.16 19.26 -2.53
CA PRO A 132 -1.22 19.52 -2.90
C PRO A 132 -2.00 18.20 -3.11
N VAL A 133 -3.13 18.05 -2.42
CA VAL A 133 -4.02 16.89 -2.55
C VAL A 133 -5.29 17.32 -3.26
N LEU A 134 -5.47 16.89 -4.51
CA LEU A 134 -6.63 17.21 -5.35
C LEU A 134 -7.88 16.43 -4.93
N ALA A 135 -7.70 15.16 -4.59
CA ALA A 135 -8.78 14.28 -4.13
C ALA A 135 -8.25 13.24 -3.15
N GLN A 136 -9.16 12.73 -2.31
CA GLN A 136 -8.83 11.72 -1.31
C GLN A 136 -9.92 10.67 -1.20
N VAL A 137 -9.50 9.41 -1.00
CA VAL A 137 -10.39 8.29 -0.69
C VAL A 137 -9.83 7.57 0.52
N THR A 138 -10.61 7.50 1.57
CA THR A 138 -10.25 6.83 2.82
C THR A 138 -11.35 5.87 3.24
N GLN A 139 -11.04 4.99 4.18
CA GLN A 139 -11.99 4.03 4.73
C GLN A 139 -12.61 3.08 3.68
N LEU A 140 -11.78 2.62 2.74
CA LEU A 140 -12.20 1.63 1.73
C LEU A 140 -12.64 0.29 2.33
N GLY A 141 -12.27 0.02 3.59
CA GLY A 141 -12.59 -1.23 4.28
C GLY A 141 -11.79 -2.42 3.76
N ASP A 142 -12.38 -3.61 3.84
CA ASP A 142 -11.74 -4.86 3.41
C ASP A 142 -12.02 -5.20 1.93
N LYS A 143 -12.90 -4.45 1.27
CA LYS A 143 -13.25 -4.64 -0.14
C LYS A 143 -13.06 -3.31 -0.88
N PRO A 144 -12.24 -3.27 -1.92
CA PRO A 144 -12.17 -2.11 -2.77
C PRO A 144 -13.49 -2.03 -3.57
N HIS A 145 -14.16 -0.90 -3.49
CA HIS A 145 -15.33 -0.59 -4.32
C HIS A 145 -14.89 0.37 -5.41
N LEU A 146 -15.03 -0.04 -6.67
CA LEU A 146 -14.63 0.77 -7.84
C LEU A 146 -15.31 2.14 -7.82
N GLU A 147 -16.60 2.18 -7.50
CA GLU A 147 -17.40 3.42 -7.41
C GLU A 147 -16.78 4.50 -6.51
N LYS A 148 -16.11 4.09 -5.43
CA LYS A 148 -15.44 5.04 -4.52
C LYS A 148 -14.10 5.55 -5.09
N LEU A 149 -13.49 4.78 -5.98
CA LEU A 149 -12.20 5.12 -6.58
C LEU A 149 -12.37 6.00 -7.81
N ILE A 150 -13.42 5.76 -8.61
CA ILE A 150 -13.68 6.45 -9.88
C ILE A 150 -13.61 7.98 -9.71
N GLY A 151 -14.30 8.54 -8.73
CA GLY A 151 -14.32 9.99 -8.53
C GLY A 151 -12.93 10.60 -8.31
N ALA A 152 -12.08 9.94 -7.54
CA ALA A 152 -10.73 10.43 -7.28
C ALA A 152 -9.79 10.22 -8.47
N VAL A 153 -9.96 9.12 -9.22
CA VAL A 153 -9.21 8.84 -10.45
C VAL A 153 -9.60 9.85 -11.52
N LYS A 154 -10.89 10.12 -11.68
CA LYS A 154 -11.41 11.07 -12.67
C LYS A 154 -10.85 12.46 -12.51
N VAL A 155 -10.75 12.98 -11.28
CA VAL A 155 -10.12 14.29 -11.01
C VAL A 155 -8.70 14.37 -11.59
N MET A 156 -7.92 13.28 -11.50
CA MET A 156 -6.56 13.25 -12.03
C MET A 156 -6.55 13.12 -13.55
N MET A 157 -7.47 12.35 -14.12
CA MET A 157 -7.62 12.18 -15.56
C MET A 157 -8.09 13.49 -16.24
N ASP A 158 -9.06 14.18 -15.64
CA ASP A 158 -9.54 15.48 -16.12
C ASP A 158 -8.41 16.53 -16.08
N ALA A 159 -7.65 16.58 -14.99
CA ALA A 159 -6.51 17.49 -14.90
C ALA A 159 -5.41 17.21 -15.95
N TYR A 160 -5.22 15.93 -16.33
CA TYR A 160 -4.33 15.56 -17.42
C TYR A 160 -4.89 15.97 -18.79
N THR A 161 -6.15 15.67 -19.06
CA THR A 161 -6.82 16.02 -20.32
C THR A 161 -6.86 17.52 -20.57
N GLU A 162 -7.02 18.31 -19.51
CA GLU A 162 -6.96 19.79 -19.56
C GLU A 162 -5.53 20.34 -19.73
N GLY A 163 -4.51 19.47 -19.83
CA GLY A 163 -3.10 19.86 -20.00
C GLY A 163 -2.47 20.51 -18.76
N LYS A 164 -3.06 20.33 -17.58
CA LYS A 164 -2.51 20.82 -16.30
C LYS A 164 -1.38 19.96 -15.78
N LEU A 165 -1.28 18.69 -16.25
CA LEU A 165 -0.28 17.72 -15.84
C LEU A 165 0.51 17.23 -17.07
N ASP A 166 1.81 17.05 -16.88
CA ASP A 166 2.72 16.45 -17.87
C ASP A 166 2.66 14.91 -17.88
N ALA A 167 2.51 14.32 -16.71
CA ALA A 167 2.42 12.87 -16.53
C ALA A 167 1.60 12.52 -15.28
N VAL A 168 1.06 11.32 -15.22
CA VAL A 168 0.40 10.77 -14.04
C VAL A 168 1.07 9.44 -13.67
N TYR A 169 1.45 9.30 -12.42
CA TYR A 169 2.07 8.09 -11.86
C TYR A 169 1.16 7.43 -10.84
N LEU A 170 1.12 6.11 -10.89
CA LEU A 170 0.44 5.26 -9.92
C LEU A 170 1.47 4.67 -8.95
N CYS A 171 1.32 5.00 -7.66
CA CYS A 171 2.23 4.61 -6.59
C CYS A 171 1.52 3.63 -5.65
N TYR A 172 1.98 2.40 -5.60
CA TYR A 172 1.37 1.34 -4.78
C TYR A 172 2.40 0.30 -4.36
N THR A 173 2.00 -0.64 -3.51
CA THR A 173 2.86 -1.76 -3.12
C THR A 173 2.37 -3.04 -3.81
N LYS A 174 3.19 -3.52 -4.75
CA LYS A 174 2.95 -4.74 -5.52
C LYS A 174 3.11 -5.98 -4.67
N PHE A 175 2.17 -6.90 -4.80
CA PHE A 175 2.25 -8.19 -4.13
C PHE A 175 3.07 -9.20 -4.95
N ILE A 176 4.25 -9.58 -4.47
CA ILE A 176 5.08 -10.62 -5.09
C ILE A 176 4.78 -11.99 -4.44
N ASN A 177 4.93 -12.05 -3.13
CA ASN A 177 4.58 -13.23 -2.33
C ASN A 177 4.33 -12.81 -0.86
N THR A 178 4.00 -13.76 -0.01
CA THR A 178 3.69 -13.51 1.40
C THR A 178 4.82 -12.82 2.17
N MET A 179 6.08 -13.05 1.78
CA MET A 179 7.26 -12.49 2.46
C MET A 179 7.78 -11.23 1.79
N LYS A 180 7.49 -11.02 0.50
CA LYS A 180 8.04 -9.92 -0.30
C LYS A 180 6.94 -9.09 -0.93
N GLN A 181 6.92 -7.80 -0.60
CA GLN A 181 6.11 -6.76 -1.21
C GLN A 181 7.04 -5.65 -1.69
N GLU A 182 6.82 -5.16 -2.88
CA GLU A 182 7.68 -4.14 -3.51
C GLU A 182 6.91 -2.83 -3.71
N PRO A 183 7.48 -1.69 -3.28
CA PRO A 183 6.95 -0.39 -3.63
C PRO A 183 7.21 -0.13 -5.11
N VAL A 184 6.18 0.25 -5.85
CA VAL A 184 6.24 0.50 -7.28
C VAL A 184 5.67 1.89 -7.58
N ILE A 185 6.33 2.61 -8.48
CA ILE A 185 5.87 3.87 -9.06
C ILE A 185 5.85 3.66 -10.57
N GLU A 186 4.66 3.47 -11.12
CA GLU A 186 4.45 3.20 -12.54
C GLU A 186 3.79 4.41 -13.21
N GLN A 187 4.24 4.76 -14.41
CA GLN A 187 3.59 5.78 -15.20
C GLN A 187 2.25 5.25 -15.70
N LEU A 188 1.19 6.01 -15.40
CA LEU A 188 -0.17 5.73 -15.84
C LEU A 188 -0.49 6.50 -17.12
N LEU A 189 -0.17 7.80 -17.16
CA LEU A 189 -0.32 8.69 -18.31
C LEU A 189 0.97 9.48 -18.55
N PRO A 190 1.33 9.81 -19.80
CA PRO A 190 0.70 9.35 -21.05
C PRO A 190 0.82 7.85 -21.23
N LEU A 191 -0.15 7.29 -21.96
CA LEU A 191 -0.09 5.90 -22.41
C LEU A 191 0.99 5.81 -23.51
N SER A 192 2.10 5.14 -23.23
CA SER A 192 3.19 5.02 -24.19
C SER A 192 2.96 3.81 -25.12
N ASP A 193 3.09 4.04 -26.42
CA ASP A 193 3.00 2.98 -27.45
C ASP A 193 3.94 1.80 -27.16
N HIS A 194 5.11 2.06 -26.60
CA HIS A 194 6.07 1.03 -26.25
C HIS A 194 5.59 0.05 -25.18
N LYS A 195 4.83 0.51 -24.18
CA LYS A 195 4.23 -0.38 -23.18
C LYS A 195 3.10 -1.19 -23.77
N MET A 196 2.26 -0.55 -24.57
CA MET A 196 1.16 -1.21 -25.28
C MET A 196 1.69 -2.25 -26.29
N GLN A 197 2.74 -1.93 -27.05
CA GLN A 197 3.37 -2.84 -28.01
C GLN A 197 4.13 -4.02 -27.37
N ALA A 198 4.80 -3.82 -26.25
CA ALA A 198 5.53 -4.89 -25.55
C ALA A 198 4.56 -5.96 -25.01
N GLU A 199 3.37 -5.53 -24.58
CA GLU A 199 2.34 -6.41 -24.08
C GLU A 199 1.60 -7.15 -25.20
N THR A 200 1.42 -6.53 -26.36
CA THR A 200 0.83 -7.16 -27.57
C THR A 200 1.73 -8.25 -28.14
N ARG A 201 3.05 -8.06 -28.14
CA ARG A 201 4.02 -9.09 -28.59
C ARG A 201 3.98 -10.34 -27.71
N ALA A 202 3.67 -10.20 -26.42
CA ALA A 202 3.51 -11.32 -25.51
C ALA A 202 2.21 -12.12 -25.74
N ALA A 203 1.17 -11.51 -26.37
CA ALA A 203 -0.13 -12.11 -26.60
C ALA A 203 -0.29 -12.83 -27.96
N GLY A 204 0.71 -12.84 -28.82
CA GLY A 204 0.65 -13.51 -30.14
C GLY A 204 -0.23 -12.73 -31.11
N SER A 205 0.26 -11.65 -31.66
CA SER A 205 -0.48 -10.66 -32.41
C SER A 205 -0.83 -11.13 -33.84
N TYR A 206 -2.12 -11.34 -34.09
CA TYR A 206 -2.69 -11.11 -35.42
C TYR A 206 -3.23 -9.68 -35.45
N ALA A 207 -2.87 -8.90 -36.45
CA ALA A 207 -3.45 -7.58 -36.70
C ALA A 207 -4.89 -7.79 -37.27
N TRP A 208 -5.86 -7.65 -36.39
CA TRP A 208 -7.29 -7.63 -36.77
C TRP A 208 -7.86 -6.29 -36.37
N ASP A 209 -8.76 -5.79 -37.19
CA ASP A 209 -9.47 -4.56 -36.93
C ASP A 209 -10.82 -4.85 -36.26
N TYR A 210 -11.29 -3.93 -35.43
CA TYR A 210 -12.58 -4.06 -34.76
C TYR A 210 -13.66 -3.30 -35.53
N LEU A 211 -14.88 -3.80 -35.50
CA LEU A 211 -16.07 -3.04 -35.91
C LEU A 211 -16.47 -2.16 -34.72
N TYR A 212 -16.44 -0.85 -34.93
CA TYR A 212 -16.77 0.15 -33.89
C TYR A 212 -18.23 0.61 -34.09
N GLU A 213 -19.05 0.46 -33.06
CA GLU A 213 -20.43 0.95 -33.03
C GLU A 213 -20.65 1.79 -31.77
N PRO A 214 -21.10 3.06 -31.82
CA PRO A 214 -21.52 3.80 -33.00
C PRO A 214 -20.39 4.37 -33.86
N ASP A 215 -19.24 4.75 -33.25
CA ASP A 215 -18.08 5.31 -33.93
C ASP A 215 -16.78 4.96 -33.15
N ALA A 216 -15.64 5.01 -33.85
CA ALA A 216 -14.35 4.64 -33.25
C ALA A 216 -13.90 5.58 -32.13
N PRO A 217 -13.99 6.93 -32.22
CA PRO A 217 -13.57 7.81 -31.14
C PRO A 217 -14.30 7.57 -29.83
N SER A 218 -15.65 7.50 -29.84
CA SER A 218 -16.44 7.27 -28.61
C SER A 218 -16.08 5.96 -27.93
N VAL A 219 -15.94 4.87 -28.72
CA VAL A 219 -15.59 3.55 -28.18
C VAL A 219 -14.18 3.54 -27.58
N ILE A 220 -13.23 4.23 -28.23
CA ILE A 220 -11.85 4.34 -27.77
C ILE A 220 -11.80 5.16 -26.46
N ASP A 221 -12.53 6.27 -26.38
CA ASP A 221 -12.59 7.12 -25.20
C ASP A 221 -13.11 6.34 -23.99
N ASP A 222 -14.27 5.71 -24.11
CA ASP A 222 -14.86 4.89 -23.03
C ASP A 222 -13.95 3.74 -22.61
N LEU A 223 -13.31 3.09 -23.58
CA LEU A 223 -12.43 1.96 -23.29
C LEU A 223 -11.14 2.37 -22.57
N LEU A 224 -10.53 3.48 -22.96
CA LEU A 224 -9.31 3.96 -22.31
C LEU A 224 -9.59 4.50 -20.91
N GLU A 225 -10.73 5.14 -20.66
CA GLU A 225 -11.18 5.46 -19.31
C GLU A 225 -11.30 4.19 -18.46
N LEU A 226 -12.04 3.19 -18.96
CA LEU A 226 -12.21 1.91 -18.29
C LEU A 226 -10.89 1.17 -18.04
N TYR A 227 -9.93 1.30 -18.98
CA TYR A 227 -8.59 0.74 -18.84
C TYR A 227 -7.85 1.36 -17.65
N ILE A 228 -7.83 2.69 -17.54
CA ILE A 228 -7.19 3.41 -16.44
C ILE A 228 -7.84 3.04 -15.09
N GLU A 229 -9.17 3.04 -15.03
CA GLU A 229 -9.93 2.64 -13.84
C GLU A 229 -9.58 1.21 -13.40
N SER A 230 -9.47 0.29 -14.35
CA SER A 230 -9.12 -1.11 -14.07
C SER A 230 -7.69 -1.26 -13.54
N LEU A 231 -6.74 -0.47 -14.06
CA LEU A 231 -5.35 -0.46 -13.56
C LEU A 231 -5.28 0.05 -12.12
N VAL A 232 -5.99 1.13 -11.81
CA VAL A 232 -6.04 1.68 -10.45
C VAL A 232 -6.72 0.69 -9.50
N TYR A 233 -7.83 0.07 -9.92
CA TYR A 233 -8.50 -0.95 -9.12
C TYR A 233 -7.59 -2.15 -8.83
N GLN A 234 -6.85 -2.64 -9.83
CA GLN A 234 -5.88 -3.71 -9.67
C GLN A 234 -4.77 -3.32 -8.68
N ALA A 235 -4.22 -2.11 -8.80
CA ALA A 235 -3.18 -1.61 -7.88
C ALA A 235 -3.69 -1.53 -6.44
N VAL A 236 -4.94 -1.08 -6.23
CA VAL A 236 -5.57 -1.06 -4.91
C VAL A 236 -5.77 -2.48 -4.37
N ALA A 237 -6.22 -3.42 -5.20
CA ALA A 237 -6.39 -4.83 -4.80
C ALA A 237 -5.05 -5.49 -4.43
N GLU A 238 -3.99 -5.23 -5.21
CA GLU A 238 -2.62 -5.69 -4.91
C GLU A 238 -2.07 -5.06 -3.63
N ASN A 239 -2.28 -3.77 -3.44
CA ASN A 239 -1.88 -3.07 -2.22
C ASN A 239 -2.59 -3.63 -0.99
N MET A 240 -3.87 -3.98 -1.07
CA MET A 240 -4.62 -4.61 0.01
C MET A 240 -4.10 -6.02 0.34
N ALA A 241 -3.74 -6.82 -0.67
CA ALA A 241 -3.13 -8.12 -0.47
C ALA A 241 -1.75 -8.00 0.20
N SER A 242 -0.94 -7.03 -0.25
CA SER A 242 0.35 -6.67 0.33
C SER A 242 0.21 -6.21 1.78
N GLU A 243 -0.79 -5.39 2.09
CA GLU A 243 -1.09 -4.91 3.43
C GLU A 243 -1.36 -6.05 4.42
N GLN A 244 -2.24 -6.99 4.06
CA GLN A 244 -2.59 -8.08 4.95
C GLN A 244 -1.41 -9.06 5.13
N SER A 245 -0.63 -9.28 4.07
CA SER A 245 0.58 -10.09 4.12
C SER A 245 1.65 -9.47 5.02
N ALA A 246 1.98 -8.21 4.81
CA ALA A 246 2.93 -7.47 5.63
C ALA A 246 2.49 -7.39 7.11
N ARG A 247 1.18 -7.19 7.35
CA ARG A 247 0.62 -7.20 8.70
C ARG A 247 0.75 -8.57 9.36
N MET A 248 0.46 -9.65 8.66
CA MET A 248 0.62 -11.01 9.19
C MET A 248 2.06 -11.27 9.64
N VAL A 249 3.05 -10.95 8.79
CA VAL A 249 4.48 -11.12 9.09
C VAL A 249 4.90 -10.22 10.27
N ALA A 250 4.48 -8.96 10.29
CA ALA A 250 4.80 -8.03 11.36
C ALA A 250 4.20 -8.46 12.70
N MET A 251 2.96 -8.96 12.71
CA MET A 251 2.30 -9.42 13.94
C MET A 251 2.90 -10.72 14.44
N LYS A 252 3.34 -11.62 13.56
CA LYS A 252 4.10 -12.81 13.93
C LYS A 252 5.41 -12.44 14.63
N ALA A 253 6.21 -11.56 14.02
CA ALA A 253 7.45 -11.08 14.61
C ALA A 253 7.23 -10.37 15.96
N ALA A 254 6.17 -9.57 16.09
CA ALA A 254 5.79 -8.94 17.36
C ALA A 254 5.40 -9.95 18.43
N THR A 255 4.69 -11.03 18.06
CA THR A 255 4.30 -12.11 18.98
C THR A 255 5.52 -12.89 19.50
N ASP A 256 6.47 -13.19 18.61
CA ASP A 256 7.71 -13.89 18.95
C ASP A 256 8.58 -13.02 19.85
N ASN A 257 8.76 -11.75 19.52
CA ASN A 257 9.50 -10.79 20.35
C ASN A 257 8.86 -10.59 21.74
N ALA A 258 7.54 -10.51 21.82
CA ALA A 258 6.85 -10.45 23.11
C ALA A 258 7.13 -11.70 23.95
N GLY A 259 7.26 -12.88 23.33
CA GLY A 259 7.67 -14.12 24.01
C GLY A 259 9.06 -14.02 24.65
N ASN A 260 10.03 -13.48 23.91
CA ASN A 260 11.40 -13.27 24.38
C ASN A 260 11.44 -12.29 25.56
N VAL A 261 10.77 -11.15 25.44
CA VAL A 261 10.68 -10.13 26.50
C VAL A 261 10.03 -10.69 27.78
N ILE A 262 9.00 -11.54 27.66
CA ILE A 262 8.40 -12.22 28.80
C ILE A 262 9.43 -13.14 29.49
N GLY A 263 10.22 -13.89 28.72
CA GLY A 263 11.30 -14.73 29.25
C GLY A 263 12.32 -13.94 30.05
N GLU A 264 12.82 -12.85 29.48
CA GLU A 264 13.77 -11.94 30.13
C GLU A 264 13.19 -11.33 31.43
N LEU A 265 11.95 -10.83 31.37
CA LEU A 265 11.30 -10.25 32.56
C LEU A 265 11.07 -11.29 33.66
N LYS A 266 10.78 -12.56 33.32
CA LYS A 266 10.66 -13.64 34.31
C LYS A 266 12.00 -13.94 34.99
N LEU A 267 13.10 -13.94 34.25
CA LEU A 267 14.44 -14.10 34.84
C LEU A 267 14.77 -12.95 35.83
N ILE A 268 14.53 -11.70 35.41
CA ILE A 268 14.73 -10.53 36.25
C ILE A 268 13.85 -10.61 37.51
N TYR A 269 12.58 -10.97 37.36
CA TYR A 269 11.64 -11.15 38.46
C TYR A 269 12.14 -12.19 39.46
N ASN A 270 12.56 -13.36 39.00
CA ASN A 270 13.07 -14.42 39.86
C ASN A 270 14.35 -14.01 40.62
N LYS A 271 15.29 -13.36 39.91
CA LYS A 271 16.53 -12.82 40.53
C LYS A 271 16.22 -11.77 41.61
N THR A 272 15.31 -10.84 41.31
CA THR A 272 14.90 -9.81 42.26
C THR A 272 14.15 -10.42 43.45
N ARG A 273 13.32 -11.41 43.24
CA ARG A 273 12.61 -12.12 44.30
C ARG A 273 13.59 -12.87 45.22
N GLN A 274 14.54 -13.61 44.62
CA GLN A 274 15.57 -14.31 45.42
C GLN A 274 16.41 -13.35 46.25
N ALA A 275 16.87 -12.22 45.68
CA ALA A 275 17.61 -11.19 46.37
C ALA A 275 16.81 -10.58 47.55
N ALA A 276 15.52 -10.32 47.34
CA ALA A 276 14.64 -9.81 48.41
C ALA A 276 14.47 -10.83 49.53
N ILE A 277 14.25 -12.11 49.24
CA ILE A 277 14.13 -13.18 50.22
C ILE A 277 15.45 -13.33 51.01
N THR A 278 16.60 -13.35 50.32
CA THR A 278 17.92 -13.44 50.95
C THR A 278 18.16 -12.25 51.88
N LYS A 279 17.80 -11.04 51.47
CA LYS A 279 17.89 -9.83 52.25
C LYS A 279 17.04 -9.93 53.53
N GLU A 280 15.77 -10.29 53.39
CA GLU A 280 14.86 -10.48 54.54
C GLU A 280 15.37 -11.54 55.52
N LEU A 281 15.88 -12.67 55.02
CA LEU A 281 16.49 -13.72 55.85
C LEU A 281 17.72 -13.20 56.56
N SER A 282 18.61 -12.47 55.91
CA SER A 282 19.82 -11.88 56.51
C SER A 282 19.45 -10.87 57.59
N GLU A 283 18.43 -10.02 57.39
CA GLU A 283 17.94 -9.06 58.38
C GLU A 283 17.36 -9.79 59.63
N ILE A 284 16.61 -10.91 59.44
CA ILE A 284 16.08 -11.69 60.55
C ILE A 284 17.21 -12.35 61.33
N VAL A 285 18.22 -12.95 60.68
CA VAL A 285 19.36 -13.60 61.33
C VAL A 285 20.20 -12.58 62.08
N ALA A 286 20.47 -11.40 61.46
CA ALA A 286 21.23 -10.33 62.14
C ALA A 286 20.46 -9.77 63.35
N GLY A 287 19.14 -9.62 63.26
CA GLY A 287 18.30 -9.23 64.38
C GLY A 287 18.29 -10.24 65.54
N ALA A 288 18.25 -11.54 65.20
CA ALA A 288 18.32 -12.62 66.21
C ALA A 288 19.71 -12.73 66.90
N ALA A 289 20.78 -12.36 66.17
CA ALA A 289 22.14 -12.35 66.73
C ALA A 289 22.45 -11.11 67.57
N ALA A 290 21.63 -10.06 67.52
CA ALA A 290 21.78 -8.81 68.29
C ALA A 290 21.02 -8.80 69.64
N VAL A 291 20.24 -9.85 69.91
CA VAL A 291 19.55 -10.13 71.17
C VAL A 291 20.32 -11.24 71.94
#